data_89fb56fb173db612ec4294c3cb78c28a
#
_entry.id   89fb56fb173db612ec4294c3cb78c28a
#
_cell.length_a   1.000
_cell.length_b   1.000
_cell.length_c   1.000
_cell.angle_alpha   90.00
_cell.angle_beta   90.00
_cell.angle_gamma   90.00
#
_symmetry.space_group_name_H-M   'P 1'
#
loop_
_entity.id
_entity.type
_entity.pdbx_description
1 polymer ?
#
loop_
_entity_poly.entity_id
_entity_poly.type
_entity_poly.pdbx_seq_one_letter_code
_entity_poly.pdbx_strand_id
1 'polypeptide(L)'
;MWENIKNIIAVCAINSGQVKGVIYLDQHGDTTVLSGSISGLKPGQAHAIHIHEYGDLTEGCSSCCAHYNPHKMNHGGPESFDRHVGDLGNILADSNGVAKFEITDHLVKLSGPFSVIGRSIVIHEDPDDLGLGGHSDSLTTGHAGASIALL
;
A
#
# COMPACT_ATOMS: atom_id res chain seq x y z
N MET A 1 31.20 -1.64 19.47
CA MET A 1 29.81 -1.65 19.92
C MET A 1 28.95 -2.06 18.74
N TRP A 2 28.35 -3.23 18.81
CA TRP A 2 27.50 -3.73 17.75
C TRP A 2 26.10 -3.19 17.99
N GLU A 3 25.68 -2.19 17.24
CA GLU A 3 24.27 -1.86 17.17
C GLU A 3 23.57 -3.08 16.56
N ASN A 4 22.77 -3.76 17.35
CA ASN A 4 21.82 -4.73 16.85
C ASN A 4 20.83 -3.97 15.98
N ILE A 5 21.09 -3.92 14.67
CA ILE A 5 20.09 -3.53 13.69
C ILE A 5 19.04 -4.64 13.79
N LYS A 6 18.02 -4.39 14.59
CA LYS A 6 16.86 -5.28 14.64
C LYS A 6 16.14 -5.14 13.32
N ASN A 7 16.24 -6.16 12.49
CA ASN A 7 15.30 -6.30 11.38
C ASN A 7 13.90 -6.47 11.98
N ILE A 8 13.00 -5.59 11.61
CA ILE A 8 11.60 -5.67 11.99
C ILE A 8 10.84 -6.22 10.81
N ILE A 9 10.10 -7.30 11.04
CA ILE A 9 9.30 -7.96 10.01
C ILE A 9 7.83 -7.87 10.43
N ALA A 10 6.99 -7.51 9.47
CA ALA A 10 5.55 -7.56 9.60
C ALA A 10 4.95 -8.38 8.43
N VAL A 11 3.76 -8.87 8.63
CA VAL A 11 3.04 -9.65 7.64
C VAL A 11 1.60 -9.19 7.57
N CYS A 12 1.08 -9.18 6.36
CA CYS A 12 -0.29 -8.78 6.05
C CYS A 12 -0.92 -9.88 5.19
N ALA A 13 -1.96 -10.55 5.70
CA ALA A 13 -2.62 -11.63 4.97
C ALA A 13 -3.94 -11.15 4.36
N ILE A 14 -4.09 -11.33 3.05
CA ILE A 14 -5.30 -10.96 2.29
C ILE A 14 -6.21 -12.15 2.12
N ASN A 15 -7.45 -12.01 2.52
CA ASN A 15 -8.51 -12.97 2.23
C ASN A 15 -9.83 -12.22 2.03
N SER A 16 -9.96 -11.54 0.91
CA SER A 16 -11.10 -10.70 0.58
C SER A 16 -11.80 -11.23 -0.68
N GLY A 17 -12.78 -12.08 -0.50
CA GLY A 17 -13.50 -12.70 -1.60
C GLY A 17 -12.58 -13.51 -2.52
N GLN A 18 -12.46 -13.08 -3.78
CA GLN A 18 -11.57 -13.72 -4.76
C GLN A 18 -10.11 -13.32 -4.58
N VAL A 19 -9.84 -12.17 -3.95
CA VAL A 19 -8.48 -11.64 -3.81
C VAL A 19 -7.84 -12.25 -2.58
N LYS A 20 -6.74 -12.94 -2.78
CA LYS A 20 -6.00 -13.64 -1.72
C LYS A 20 -4.51 -13.47 -1.89
N GLY A 21 -3.81 -13.43 -0.78
CA GLY A 21 -2.35 -13.37 -0.80
C GLY A 21 -1.74 -12.99 0.53
N VAL A 22 -0.45 -12.71 0.49
CA VAL A 22 0.33 -12.28 1.64
C VAL A 22 1.31 -11.21 1.20
N ILE A 23 1.47 -10.20 2.03
CA ILE A 23 2.50 -9.16 1.88
C ILE A 23 3.39 -9.21 3.12
N TYR A 24 4.68 -9.31 2.89
CA TYR A 24 5.72 -9.21 3.91
C TYR A 24 6.33 -7.82 3.87
N LEU A 25 6.56 -7.23 5.03
CA LEU A 25 7.26 -5.96 5.19
C LEU A 25 8.51 -6.22 6.04
N ASP A 26 9.66 -5.85 5.51
CA ASP A 26 10.95 -6.05 6.17
C ASP A 26 11.71 -4.72 6.21
N GLN A 27 11.87 -4.16 7.41
CA GLN A 27 12.57 -2.89 7.60
C GLN A 27 14.05 -3.12 7.89
N HIS A 28 14.88 -2.57 7.03
CA HIS A 28 16.34 -2.52 7.16
C HIS A 28 16.79 -1.06 7.29
N GLY A 29 17.07 -0.60 8.49
CA GLY A 29 17.45 0.80 8.72
C GLY A 29 16.33 1.76 8.29
N ASP A 30 16.63 2.62 7.33
CA ASP A 30 15.70 3.66 6.85
C ASP A 30 14.80 3.20 5.70
N THR A 31 14.97 1.99 5.20
CA THR A 31 14.16 1.47 4.10
C THR A 31 13.34 0.24 4.53
N THR A 32 12.17 0.11 3.93
CA THR A 32 11.30 -1.06 4.11
C THR A 32 11.04 -1.69 2.76
N VAL A 33 11.24 -3.00 2.67
CA VAL A 33 10.90 -3.80 1.50
C VAL A 33 9.54 -4.45 1.74
N LEU A 34 8.60 -4.17 0.84
CA LEU A 34 7.30 -4.83 0.80
C LEU A 34 7.32 -5.83 -0.35
N SER A 35 7.13 -7.09 -0.04
CA SER A 35 7.10 -8.15 -1.05
C SER A 35 5.87 -9.01 -0.87
N GLY A 36 5.27 -9.43 -1.97
CA GLY A 36 4.05 -10.20 -1.89
C GLY A 36 3.68 -10.91 -3.17
N SER A 37 2.66 -11.74 -3.03
CA SER A 37 1.99 -12.42 -4.12
C SER A 37 0.48 -12.38 -3.86
N ILE A 38 -0.25 -11.74 -4.76
CA ILE A 38 -1.68 -11.50 -4.65
C ILE A 38 -2.36 -12.13 -5.87
N SER A 39 -3.33 -13.00 -5.63
CA SER A 39 -4.14 -13.65 -6.68
C SER A 39 -5.57 -13.11 -6.70
N GLY A 40 -6.32 -13.46 -7.75
CA GLY A 40 -7.73 -13.05 -7.91
C GLY A 40 -7.91 -11.63 -8.43
N LEU A 41 -6.85 -11.04 -8.96
CA LEU A 41 -6.86 -9.71 -9.58
C LEU A 41 -7.32 -9.80 -11.05
N LYS A 42 -7.67 -8.66 -11.62
CA LYS A 42 -8.01 -8.60 -13.06
C LYS A 42 -6.76 -8.85 -13.90
N PRO A 43 -6.77 -9.89 -14.76
CA PRO A 43 -5.59 -10.25 -15.52
C PRO A 43 -5.06 -9.11 -16.40
N GLY A 44 -3.72 -8.93 -16.39
CA GLY A 44 -3.04 -7.94 -17.22
C GLY A 44 -3.22 -6.49 -16.80
N GLN A 45 -3.89 -6.23 -15.66
CA GLN A 45 -4.17 -4.88 -15.20
C GLN A 45 -3.25 -4.49 -14.03
N ALA A 46 -2.90 -3.20 -13.98
CA ALA A 46 -2.31 -2.58 -12.80
C ALA A 46 -3.40 -2.23 -11.79
N HIS A 47 -3.10 -2.41 -10.51
CA HIS A 47 -3.97 -2.07 -9.40
C HIS A 47 -3.22 -1.20 -8.40
N ALA A 48 -3.85 -0.10 -7.98
CA ALA A 48 -3.30 0.74 -6.93
C ALA A 48 -3.18 -0.03 -5.61
N ILE A 49 -2.11 0.23 -4.89
CA ILE A 49 -1.87 -0.30 -3.55
C ILE A 49 -1.49 0.84 -2.60
N HIS A 50 -2.21 0.96 -1.49
CA HIS A 50 -2.00 2.02 -0.52
C HIS A 50 -2.04 1.49 0.91
N ILE A 51 -1.36 2.19 1.81
CA ILE A 51 -1.57 2.03 3.25
C ILE A 51 -2.56 3.11 3.69
N HIS A 52 -3.66 2.69 4.30
CA HIS A 52 -4.66 3.58 4.86
C HIS A 52 -4.42 3.86 6.34
N GLU A 53 -5.05 4.89 6.87
CA GLU A 53 -4.78 5.44 8.20
C GLU A 53 -5.08 4.45 9.32
N TYR A 54 -6.19 3.71 9.22
CA TYR A 54 -6.64 2.79 10.26
C TYR A 54 -6.67 1.34 9.78
N GLY A 55 -6.36 0.42 10.71
CA GLY A 55 -6.51 -1.02 10.52
C GLY A 55 -7.90 -1.53 10.86
N ASP A 56 -8.89 -0.64 10.98
CA ASP A 56 -10.27 -1.00 11.26
C ASP A 56 -10.98 -1.46 9.98
N LEU A 57 -11.33 -2.72 9.92
CA LEU A 57 -11.99 -3.36 8.79
C LEU A 57 -13.47 -3.65 9.05
N THR A 58 -14.05 -3.14 10.14
CA THR A 58 -15.43 -3.45 10.57
C THR A 58 -16.49 -3.00 9.58
N GLU A 59 -16.23 -1.90 8.87
CA GLU A 59 -17.12 -1.36 7.83
C GLU A 59 -16.40 -1.32 6.46
N GLY A 60 -15.49 -2.25 6.22
CA GLY A 60 -14.70 -2.30 5.00
C GLY A 60 -13.85 -1.05 4.80
N CYS A 61 -13.84 -0.51 3.59
CA CYS A 61 -13.02 0.66 3.25
C CYS A 61 -13.40 1.93 4.04
N SER A 62 -14.65 2.07 4.45
CA SER A 62 -15.11 3.26 5.18
C SER A 62 -14.42 3.43 6.52
N SER A 63 -14.15 2.34 7.22
CA SER A 63 -13.48 2.37 8.54
C SER A 63 -11.96 2.49 8.44
N CYS A 64 -11.34 2.20 7.29
CA CYS A 64 -9.90 2.41 7.05
C CYS A 64 -9.53 3.88 6.86
N CYS A 65 -10.49 4.73 6.54
CA CYS A 65 -10.31 6.15 6.21
C CYS A 65 -9.46 6.41 4.95
N ALA A 66 -8.74 7.54 4.94
CA ALA A 66 -7.89 7.97 3.84
C ALA A 66 -6.53 7.26 3.84
N HIS A 67 -5.72 7.52 2.82
CA HIS A 67 -4.31 7.11 2.79
C HIS A 67 -3.58 7.62 4.05
N TYR A 68 -2.68 6.82 4.57
CA TYR A 68 -1.86 7.22 5.69
C TYR A 68 -0.98 8.42 5.32
N ASN A 69 -1.30 9.57 5.87
CA ASN A 69 -0.72 10.86 5.50
C ASN A 69 -0.36 11.70 6.74
N PRO A 70 0.63 11.27 7.56
CA PRO A 70 0.97 11.98 8.78
C PRO A 70 1.62 13.34 8.53
N HIS A 71 2.18 13.57 7.34
CA HIS A 71 2.87 14.82 6.98
C HIS A 71 1.99 15.80 6.21
N LYS A 72 0.70 15.50 5.98
CA LYS A 72 -0.26 16.38 5.28
C LYS A 72 0.20 16.80 3.89
N MET A 73 0.72 15.87 3.13
CA MET A 73 1.13 16.03 1.74
C MET A 73 -0.03 15.74 0.79
N ASN A 74 0.10 16.12 -0.48
CA ASN A 74 -0.79 15.64 -1.53
C ASN A 74 -0.47 14.19 -1.91
N HIS A 75 -1.42 13.53 -2.59
CA HIS A 75 -1.18 12.22 -3.17
C HIS A 75 -0.14 12.30 -4.30
N GLY A 76 0.72 11.31 -4.35
CA GLY A 76 1.73 11.16 -5.41
C GLY A 76 2.13 9.71 -5.61
N GLY A 77 3.11 9.47 -6.45
CA GLY A 77 3.72 8.16 -6.62
C GLY A 77 4.81 7.89 -5.59
N PRO A 78 5.33 6.66 -5.49
CA PRO A 78 6.37 6.29 -4.53
C PRO A 78 7.69 7.04 -4.73
N GLU A 79 7.95 7.54 -5.93
CA GLU A 79 9.14 8.34 -6.25
C GLU A 79 8.88 9.87 -6.18
N SER A 80 7.66 10.28 -5.89
CA SER A 80 7.31 11.71 -5.79
C SER A 80 7.85 12.31 -4.50
N PHE A 81 8.25 13.58 -4.55
CA PHE A 81 8.57 14.34 -3.34
C PHE A 81 7.31 14.61 -2.52
N ASP A 82 6.25 15.06 -3.19
CA ASP A 82 4.93 15.30 -2.60
C ASP A 82 4.11 14.02 -2.71
N ARG A 83 3.99 13.30 -1.61
CA ARG A 83 3.25 12.03 -1.51
C ARG A 83 2.84 11.75 -0.07
N HIS A 84 1.80 10.90 0.09
CA HIS A 84 1.49 10.28 1.38
C HIS A 84 2.51 9.18 1.73
N VAL A 85 2.71 8.89 3.00
CA VAL A 85 3.49 7.70 3.41
C VAL A 85 2.87 6.44 2.83
N GLY A 86 1.55 6.37 2.77
CA GLY A 86 0.81 5.22 2.24
C GLY A 86 0.77 5.07 0.72
N ASP A 87 1.39 5.96 -0.04
CA ASP A 87 1.34 5.93 -1.50
C ASP A 87 2.40 4.98 -2.07
N LEU A 88 2.01 3.76 -2.38
CA LEU A 88 2.92 2.71 -2.84
C LEU A 88 2.87 2.47 -4.36
N GLY A 89 2.04 3.21 -5.08
CA GLY A 89 1.90 3.08 -6.54
C GLY A 89 1.02 1.92 -6.95
N ASN A 90 1.49 1.11 -7.88
CA ASN A 90 0.73 0.04 -8.50
C ASN A 90 1.44 -1.31 -8.41
N ILE A 91 0.64 -2.36 -8.34
CA ILE A 91 1.07 -3.73 -8.59
C ILE A 91 0.46 -4.21 -9.91
N LEU A 92 1.20 -5.01 -10.67
CA LEU A 92 0.78 -5.49 -11.98
C LEU A 92 0.38 -6.97 -11.92
N ALA A 93 -0.87 -7.27 -12.25
CA ALA A 93 -1.34 -8.64 -12.38
C ALA A 93 -0.88 -9.23 -13.74
N ASP A 94 -0.42 -10.47 -13.70
CA ASP A 94 -0.11 -11.25 -14.89
C ASP A 94 -1.37 -11.75 -15.62
N SER A 95 -1.19 -12.56 -16.65
CA SER A 95 -2.29 -13.15 -17.42
C SER A 95 -3.19 -14.10 -16.60
N ASN A 96 -2.75 -14.54 -15.44
CA ASN A 96 -3.50 -15.39 -14.50
C ASN A 96 -4.15 -14.58 -13.37
N GLY A 97 -4.01 -13.27 -13.36
CA GLY A 97 -4.53 -12.41 -12.30
C GLY A 97 -3.69 -12.45 -11.01
N VAL A 98 -2.42 -12.80 -11.12
CA VAL A 98 -1.48 -12.86 -10.00
C VAL A 98 -0.47 -11.73 -10.12
N ALA A 99 -0.38 -10.89 -9.09
CA ALA A 99 0.67 -9.88 -8.96
C ALA A 99 1.72 -10.37 -7.97
N LYS A 100 2.95 -10.56 -8.46
CA LYS A 100 4.14 -10.78 -7.64
C LYS A 100 4.96 -9.51 -7.68
N PHE A 101 5.27 -8.96 -6.53
CA PHE A 101 5.93 -7.65 -6.47
C PHE A 101 6.93 -7.55 -5.32
N GLU A 102 7.84 -6.61 -5.49
CA GLU A 102 8.76 -6.15 -4.46
C GLU A 102 8.87 -4.62 -4.58
N ILE A 103 8.53 -3.93 -3.50
CA ILE A 103 8.58 -2.47 -3.41
C ILE A 103 9.56 -2.12 -2.31
N THR A 104 10.57 -1.31 -2.63
CA THR A 104 11.46 -0.71 -1.64
C THR A 104 11.04 0.74 -1.40
N ASP A 105 10.70 1.06 -0.16
CA ASP A 105 10.17 2.38 0.21
C ASP A 105 10.94 2.98 1.38
N HIS A 106 11.19 4.29 1.31
CA HIS A 106 11.95 5.02 2.31
C HIS A 106 11.10 5.77 3.33
N LEU A 107 9.79 5.88 3.13
CA LEU A 107 8.86 6.53 4.06
C LEU A 107 8.12 5.53 4.95
N VAL A 108 7.85 4.32 4.47
CA VAL A 108 7.19 3.27 5.25
C VAL A 108 8.12 2.79 6.34
N LYS A 109 7.66 2.85 7.60
CA LYS A 109 8.38 2.38 8.79
C LYS A 109 7.54 1.40 9.58
N LEU A 110 8.18 0.40 10.18
CA LEU A 110 7.53 -0.56 11.07
C LEU A 110 7.74 -0.21 12.56
N SER A 111 8.48 0.85 12.83
CA SER A 111 8.74 1.35 14.19
C SER A 111 8.81 2.86 14.22
N GLY A 112 8.73 3.44 15.40
CA GLY A 112 8.76 4.88 15.62
C GLY A 112 7.39 5.54 15.49
N PRO A 113 7.36 6.90 15.55
CA PRO A 113 6.10 7.64 15.64
C PRO A 113 5.21 7.54 14.39
N PHE A 114 5.80 7.20 13.23
CA PHE A 114 5.08 7.07 11.98
C PHE A 114 4.93 5.62 11.51
N SER A 115 5.06 4.66 12.44
CA SER A 115 4.90 3.24 12.14
C SER A 115 3.57 2.94 11.46
N VAL A 116 3.62 2.05 10.47
CA VAL A 116 2.42 1.57 9.77
C VAL A 116 1.79 0.35 10.43
N ILE A 117 2.38 -0.17 11.49
CA ILE A 117 1.84 -1.31 12.25
C ILE A 117 0.46 -0.95 12.82
N GLY A 118 -0.50 -1.86 12.64
CA GLY A 118 -1.89 -1.66 13.06
C GLY A 118 -2.74 -0.85 12.10
N ARG A 119 -2.19 -0.43 10.98
CA ARG A 119 -2.92 0.22 9.88
C ARG A 119 -3.40 -0.83 8.87
N SER A 120 -3.92 -0.44 7.73
CA SER A 120 -4.39 -1.37 6.71
C SER A 120 -3.68 -1.16 5.38
N ILE A 121 -3.54 -2.23 4.61
CA ILE A 121 -3.18 -2.17 3.20
C ILE A 121 -4.45 -2.36 2.37
N VAL A 122 -4.65 -1.51 1.37
CA VAL A 122 -5.81 -1.53 0.49
C VAL A 122 -5.34 -1.69 -0.94
N ILE A 123 -5.95 -2.63 -1.66
CA ILE A 123 -5.79 -2.81 -3.10
C ILE A 123 -7.05 -2.33 -3.77
N HIS A 124 -6.89 -1.52 -4.82
CA HIS A 124 -7.98 -0.87 -5.52
C HIS A 124 -8.29 -1.52 -6.87
N GLU A 125 -9.48 -1.22 -7.37
CA GLU A 125 -9.98 -1.74 -8.64
C GLU A 125 -9.17 -1.23 -9.83
N ASP A 126 -8.81 0.05 -9.80
CA ASP A 126 -8.13 0.75 -10.90
C ASP A 126 -6.67 1.07 -10.56
N PRO A 127 -5.86 1.40 -11.58
CA PRO A 127 -4.52 1.92 -11.36
C PRO A 127 -4.51 3.26 -10.63
N ASP A 128 -3.47 3.48 -9.84
CA ASP A 128 -3.12 4.79 -9.31
C ASP A 128 -2.57 5.67 -10.42
N ASP A 129 -3.11 6.87 -10.59
CA ASP A 129 -2.61 7.85 -11.55
C ASP A 129 -1.39 8.66 -11.05
N LEU A 130 -0.89 8.34 -9.85
CA LEU A 130 0.27 8.95 -9.20
C LEU A 130 0.14 10.46 -8.98
N GLY A 131 -1.11 10.95 -8.91
CA GLY A 131 -1.41 12.37 -8.79
C GLY A 131 -1.30 13.14 -10.11
N LEU A 132 -1.13 12.45 -11.24
CA LEU A 132 -0.86 13.06 -12.55
C LEU A 132 -2.05 13.01 -13.51
N GLY A 133 -3.14 12.36 -13.12
CA GLY A 133 -4.27 12.10 -14.00
C GLY A 133 -5.14 13.32 -14.32
N GLY A 134 -5.07 14.38 -13.50
CA GLY A 134 -5.87 15.59 -13.69
C GLY A 134 -7.35 15.44 -13.32
N HIS A 135 -7.72 14.36 -12.64
CA HIS A 135 -9.05 14.16 -12.07
C HIS A 135 -9.20 14.93 -10.75
N SER A 136 -10.45 15.17 -10.34
CA SER A 136 -10.74 15.88 -9.08
C SER A 136 -10.18 15.20 -7.83
N ASP A 137 -9.98 13.88 -7.88
CA ASP A 137 -9.46 13.06 -6.79
C ASP A 137 -8.01 12.56 -7.01
N SER A 138 -7.34 12.98 -8.10
CA SER A 138 -5.95 12.58 -8.37
C SER A 138 -4.99 12.94 -7.24
N LEU A 139 -5.16 14.12 -6.63
CA LEU A 139 -4.29 14.60 -5.54
C LEU A 139 -4.71 14.10 -4.15
N THR A 140 -5.71 13.25 -4.06
CA THR A 140 -6.20 12.68 -2.79
C THR A 140 -6.17 11.16 -2.78
N THR A 141 -6.68 10.52 -3.82
CA THR A 141 -6.83 9.06 -3.90
C THR A 141 -6.08 8.41 -5.06
N GLY A 142 -5.51 9.22 -5.98
CA GLY A 142 -4.89 8.71 -7.20
C GLY A 142 -5.91 8.16 -8.21
N HIS A 143 -7.16 8.55 -8.09
CA HIS A 143 -8.27 8.12 -8.98
C HIS A 143 -8.38 6.58 -9.11
N ALA A 144 -8.05 5.87 -8.04
CA ALA A 144 -7.86 4.42 -8.04
C ALA A 144 -9.15 3.59 -7.94
N GLY A 145 -10.29 4.26 -7.80
CA GLY A 145 -11.58 3.59 -7.72
C GLY A 145 -11.84 2.86 -6.40
N ALA A 146 -12.73 1.90 -6.44
CA ALA A 146 -13.17 1.15 -5.27
C ALA A 146 -12.06 0.26 -4.69
N SER A 147 -12.14 -0.01 -3.40
CA SER A 147 -11.28 -1.00 -2.74
C SER A 147 -11.79 -2.41 -3.05
N ILE A 148 -10.90 -3.28 -3.50
CA ILE A 148 -11.22 -4.69 -3.80
C ILE A 148 -10.63 -5.66 -2.79
N ALA A 149 -9.63 -5.24 -2.02
CA ALA A 149 -9.07 -6.03 -0.93
C ALA A 149 -8.57 -5.13 0.19
N LEU A 150 -8.77 -5.59 1.42
CA LEU A 150 -8.43 -4.88 2.65
C LEU A 150 -7.66 -5.82 3.59
N LEU A 151 -6.72 -5.24 4.34
CA LEU A 151 -5.87 -6.00 5.27
C LEU A 151 -5.60 -5.24 6.54
#